data_ceea726ced7c08362d67189be4ae1272
#
_entry.id   ceea726ced7c08362d67189be4ae1272
#
_cell.length_a   1.000
_cell.length_b   1.000
_cell.length_c   1.000
_cell.angle_alpha   90.00
_cell.angle_beta   90.00
_cell.angle_gamma   90.00
#
_symmetry.space_group_name_H-M   'P 1'
#
loop_
_entity.id
_entity.type
_entity.pdbx_description
1 polymer ?
#
loop_
_entity_poly.entity_id
_entity_poly.type
_entity_poly.pdbx_seq_one_letter_code
_entity_poly.pdbx_strand_id
1 'polypeptide(L)'
;MDADGYALLVVDMQNGFCHPDGSFPRIGRGCEGAMEAVRNAAIAVRQARRAGVPVIFTRHVYRPGRPDEGAALIGNSPQLAGVDGLAVGTWDADVCAELGCGPDDLVVDKVRFDAFQWTSLEPLLRGLGVTSLMICGVVTNICVETTARSAFMRDFPVILLEDCCAAKTRRLHQLSVEVLSSYELAEIASVTAGFDAGDPRGAAGRLPSPVLATV
;
A
#
# COMPACT_ATOMS: atom_id res chain seq x y z
N MET A 1 -22.95 -7.63 8.39
CA MET A 1 -21.66 -7.93 9.04
C MET A 1 -20.85 -6.66 8.92
N ASP A 2 -20.55 -6.08 10.05
CA ASP A 2 -20.02 -4.72 10.09
C ASP A 2 -18.50 -4.79 9.90
N ALA A 3 -18.03 -4.35 8.72
CA ALA A 3 -16.61 -4.08 8.47
C ALA A 3 -16.13 -2.84 9.25
N ASP A 4 -16.84 -2.56 10.37
CA ASP A 4 -16.63 -1.40 11.20
C ASP A 4 -15.20 -1.33 11.72
N GLY A 5 -14.56 -0.23 11.40
CA GLY A 5 -13.22 0.07 11.84
C GLY A 5 -12.09 -0.40 10.90
N TYR A 6 -12.37 -1.04 9.75
CA TYR A 6 -11.35 -1.37 8.75
C TYR A 6 -11.26 -0.33 7.63
N ALA A 7 -10.07 -0.17 7.05
CA ALA A 7 -9.87 0.46 5.76
C ALA A 7 -8.89 -0.37 4.91
N LEU A 8 -9.05 -0.34 3.59
CA LEU A 8 -8.09 -0.87 2.64
C LEU A 8 -7.15 0.24 2.18
N LEU A 9 -5.87 0.11 2.49
CA LEU A 9 -4.80 1.00 2.06
C LEU A 9 -4.04 0.38 0.89
N VAL A 10 -4.17 0.97 -0.29
CA VAL A 10 -3.49 0.56 -1.52
C VAL A 10 -2.25 1.44 -1.71
N VAL A 11 -1.08 0.86 -1.46
CA VAL A 11 0.18 1.61 -1.40
C VAL A 11 0.85 1.65 -2.77
N ASP A 12 0.96 2.84 -3.34
CA ASP A 12 1.79 3.21 -4.50
C ASP A 12 1.63 2.31 -5.76
N MET A 13 0.46 1.73 -5.97
CA MET A 13 0.17 0.98 -7.20
C MET A 13 -0.05 1.94 -8.38
N GLN A 14 1.02 2.64 -8.76
CA GLN A 14 1.08 3.62 -9.83
C GLN A 14 1.66 3.01 -11.11
N ASN A 15 1.33 3.61 -12.26
CA ASN A 15 1.86 3.16 -13.54
C ASN A 15 3.39 3.15 -13.55
N GLY A 16 4.02 4.14 -12.92
CA GLY A 16 5.47 4.26 -12.82
C GLY A 16 6.16 3.07 -12.15
N PHE A 17 5.52 2.44 -11.18
CA PHE A 17 6.05 1.26 -10.50
C PHE A 17 5.64 -0.05 -11.15
N CYS A 18 4.38 -0.16 -11.60
CA CYS A 18 3.73 -1.43 -11.92
C CYS A 18 3.66 -1.71 -13.43
N HIS A 19 3.40 -0.68 -14.26
CA HIS A 19 3.23 -0.87 -15.69
C HIS A 19 4.57 -1.12 -16.38
N PRO A 20 4.67 -2.02 -17.37
CA PRO A 20 5.93 -2.31 -18.09
C PRO A 20 6.60 -1.05 -18.69
N ASP A 21 5.80 -0.08 -19.14
CA ASP A 21 6.27 1.18 -19.70
C ASP A 21 6.51 2.27 -18.63
N GLY A 22 6.31 1.95 -17.36
CA GLY A 22 6.54 2.87 -16.24
C GLY A 22 8.02 3.20 -16.05
N SER A 23 8.30 4.31 -15.34
CA SER A 23 9.66 4.79 -15.15
C SER A 23 10.57 3.80 -14.44
N PHE A 24 10.08 3.07 -13.41
CA PHE A 24 10.87 2.09 -12.68
C PHE A 24 11.25 0.87 -13.52
N PRO A 25 10.33 0.18 -14.22
CA PRO A 25 10.71 -0.88 -15.17
C PRO A 25 11.69 -0.42 -16.24
N ARG A 26 11.50 0.77 -16.82
CA ARG A 26 12.38 1.33 -17.86
C ARG A 26 13.82 1.55 -17.40
N ILE A 27 14.05 1.83 -16.12
CA ILE A 27 15.39 1.95 -15.52
C ILE A 27 15.89 0.66 -14.85
N GLY A 28 15.24 -0.49 -15.09
CA GLY A 28 15.62 -1.79 -14.53
C GLY A 28 15.29 -1.98 -13.05
N ARG A 29 14.33 -1.21 -12.52
CA ARG A 29 13.88 -1.27 -11.13
C ARG A 29 12.41 -1.71 -10.98
N GLY A 30 11.82 -2.32 -11.99
CA GLY A 30 10.47 -2.88 -11.94
C GLY A 30 10.33 -3.97 -10.88
N CYS A 31 9.09 -4.25 -10.49
CA CYS A 31 8.75 -5.31 -9.55
C CYS A 31 8.33 -6.57 -10.29
N GLU A 32 8.86 -7.71 -9.86
CA GLU A 32 8.46 -9.03 -10.38
C GLU A 32 6.99 -9.31 -9.97
N GLY A 33 6.15 -9.63 -10.95
CA GLY A 33 4.72 -9.91 -10.71
C GLY A 33 3.85 -8.66 -10.43
N ALA A 34 4.34 -7.44 -10.67
CA ALA A 34 3.61 -6.21 -10.32
C ALA A 34 2.19 -6.17 -10.89
N MET A 35 1.99 -6.47 -12.19
CA MET A 35 0.65 -6.46 -12.79
C MET A 35 -0.25 -7.59 -12.32
N GLU A 36 0.31 -8.69 -11.82
CA GLU A 36 -0.46 -9.73 -11.13
C GLU A 36 -0.97 -9.21 -9.78
N ALA A 37 -0.10 -8.61 -8.98
CA ALA A 37 -0.47 -7.98 -7.72
C ALA A 37 -1.53 -6.87 -7.91
N VAL A 38 -1.44 -6.06 -8.98
CA VAL A 38 -2.46 -5.06 -9.34
C VAL A 38 -3.81 -5.70 -9.61
N ARG A 39 -3.85 -6.81 -10.40
CA ARG A 39 -5.11 -7.52 -10.67
C ARG A 39 -5.74 -8.10 -9.41
N ASN A 40 -4.94 -8.66 -8.50
CA ASN A 40 -5.40 -9.17 -7.22
C ASN A 40 -5.89 -8.03 -6.31
N ALA A 41 -5.15 -6.93 -6.22
CA ALA A 41 -5.56 -5.73 -5.49
C ALA A 41 -6.88 -5.15 -6.02
N ALA A 42 -7.12 -5.22 -7.33
CA ALA A 42 -8.40 -4.82 -7.91
C ALA A 42 -9.58 -5.69 -7.41
N ILE A 43 -9.34 -6.96 -7.07
CA ILE A 43 -10.36 -7.81 -6.43
C ILE A 43 -10.63 -7.28 -5.01
N ALA A 44 -9.57 -7.04 -4.21
CA ALA A 44 -9.70 -6.50 -2.85
C ALA A 44 -10.42 -5.14 -2.85
N VAL A 45 -10.09 -4.24 -3.76
CA VAL A 45 -10.76 -2.92 -3.91
C VAL A 45 -12.26 -3.09 -4.19
N ARG A 46 -12.62 -4.00 -5.11
CA ARG A 46 -14.05 -4.26 -5.38
C ARG A 46 -14.78 -4.88 -4.20
N GLN A 47 -14.14 -5.79 -3.46
CA GLN A 47 -14.72 -6.38 -2.23
C GLN A 47 -14.92 -5.30 -1.17
N ALA A 48 -13.89 -4.49 -0.88
CA ALA A 48 -13.96 -3.40 0.08
C ALA A 48 -15.08 -2.40 -0.24
N ARG A 49 -15.17 -1.95 -1.48
CA ARG A 49 -16.24 -1.03 -1.93
C ARG A 49 -17.64 -1.63 -1.76
N ARG A 50 -17.84 -2.93 -2.10
CA ARG A 50 -19.13 -3.61 -1.92
C ARG A 50 -19.52 -3.75 -0.45
N ALA A 51 -18.55 -3.88 0.43
CA ALA A 51 -18.74 -3.99 1.87
C ALA A 51 -18.85 -2.63 2.57
N GLY A 52 -18.71 -1.52 1.86
CA GLY A 52 -18.69 -0.18 2.46
C GLY A 52 -17.42 0.13 3.23
N VAL A 53 -16.34 -0.65 3.03
CA VAL A 53 -15.03 -0.41 3.63
C VAL A 53 -14.35 0.73 2.87
N PRO A 54 -13.87 1.78 3.55
CA PRO A 54 -13.10 2.84 2.92
C PRO A 54 -11.87 2.32 2.20
N VAL A 55 -11.67 2.76 0.95
CA VAL A 55 -10.45 2.49 0.17
C VAL A 55 -9.65 3.77 0.08
N ILE A 56 -8.38 3.68 0.45
CA ILE A 56 -7.44 4.81 0.42
C ILE A 56 -6.26 4.41 -0.47
N PHE A 57 -6.00 5.22 -1.48
CA PHE A 57 -4.83 5.04 -2.34
C PHE A 57 -3.71 5.96 -1.89
N THR A 58 -2.47 5.49 -1.90
CA THR A 58 -1.32 6.39 -1.82
C THR A 58 -0.62 6.52 -3.16
N ARG A 59 -0.05 7.69 -3.40
CA ARG A 59 0.83 7.91 -4.54
C ARG A 59 2.16 8.49 -4.06
N HIS A 60 3.24 7.87 -4.46
CA HIS A 60 4.57 8.46 -4.29
C HIS A 60 4.80 9.43 -5.44
N VAL A 61 4.82 10.72 -5.17
CA VAL A 61 4.88 11.75 -6.21
C VAL A 61 5.89 12.83 -5.87
N TYR A 62 6.48 13.43 -6.90
CA TYR A 62 7.43 14.52 -6.78
C TYR A 62 6.94 15.76 -7.54
N ARG A 63 7.18 16.93 -6.98
CA ARG A 63 6.96 18.20 -7.65
C ARG A 63 7.93 18.40 -8.81
N PRO A 64 7.60 19.21 -9.80
CA PRO A 64 8.54 19.59 -10.87
C PRO A 64 9.87 20.09 -10.28
N GLY A 65 10.99 19.61 -10.83
CA GLY A 65 12.32 19.90 -10.30
C GLY A 65 12.68 19.15 -9.01
N ARG A 66 11.76 18.33 -8.44
CA ARG A 66 11.98 17.43 -7.30
C ARG A 66 12.53 18.08 -6.03
N PRO A 67 12.09 19.30 -5.63
CA PRO A 67 12.61 19.95 -4.40
C PRO A 67 12.24 19.20 -3.13
N ASP A 68 11.27 18.33 -3.19
CA ASP A 68 10.70 17.54 -2.08
C ASP A 68 11.26 16.10 -1.99
N GLU A 69 12.08 15.67 -2.97
CA GLU A 69 12.62 14.30 -2.99
C GLU A 69 13.58 14.04 -1.81
N GLY A 70 14.44 15.01 -1.52
CA GLY A 70 15.47 14.89 -0.49
C GLY A 70 16.70 14.10 -0.93
N ALA A 71 17.85 14.47 -0.38
CA ALA A 71 19.17 14.01 -0.82
C ALA A 71 19.35 12.48 -0.78
N ALA A 72 18.77 11.81 0.23
CA ALA A 72 18.89 10.37 0.36
C ALA A 72 18.16 9.61 -0.75
N LEU A 73 16.95 10.07 -1.16
CA LEU A 73 16.18 9.44 -2.24
C LEU A 73 16.81 9.76 -3.60
N ILE A 74 17.26 11.00 -3.83
CA ILE A 74 18.00 11.40 -5.03
C ILE A 74 19.22 10.48 -5.22
N GLY A 75 20.01 10.28 -4.18
CA GLY A 75 21.18 9.40 -4.21
C GLY A 75 20.83 7.94 -4.48
N ASN A 76 19.64 7.49 -4.06
CA ASN A 76 19.17 6.12 -4.28
C ASN A 76 18.71 5.84 -5.73
N SER A 77 18.16 6.84 -6.41
CA SER A 77 17.57 6.66 -7.75
C SER A 77 17.77 7.88 -8.66
N PRO A 78 19.03 8.29 -8.94
CA PRO A 78 19.30 9.49 -9.73
C PRO A 78 18.74 9.42 -11.15
N GLN A 79 18.56 8.21 -11.70
CA GLN A 79 18.01 8.00 -13.05
C GLN A 79 16.53 8.43 -13.18
N LEU A 80 15.77 8.46 -12.07
CA LEU A 80 14.36 8.86 -12.09
C LEU A 80 14.18 10.33 -12.49
N ALA A 81 15.11 11.20 -12.14
CA ALA A 81 15.08 12.61 -12.54
C ALA A 81 15.19 12.76 -14.07
N GLY A 82 15.96 11.90 -14.74
CA GLY A 82 16.14 11.92 -16.20
C GLY A 82 14.95 11.43 -17.02
N VAL A 83 13.95 10.83 -16.36
CA VAL A 83 12.73 10.29 -16.99
C VAL A 83 11.44 10.88 -16.40
N ASP A 84 11.54 11.96 -15.62
CA ASP A 84 10.45 12.60 -14.88
C ASP A 84 9.59 11.59 -14.09
N GLY A 85 10.26 10.55 -13.57
CA GLY A 85 9.61 9.45 -12.89
C GLY A 85 8.79 9.91 -11.70
N LEU A 86 7.53 9.50 -11.65
CA LEU A 86 6.55 9.84 -10.61
C LEU A 86 6.30 11.36 -10.45
N ALA A 87 6.51 12.15 -11.51
CA ALA A 87 6.19 13.58 -11.46
C ALA A 87 4.67 13.78 -11.33
N VAL A 88 4.27 14.70 -10.44
CA VAL A 88 2.86 15.00 -10.22
C VAL A 88 2.18 15.42 -11.53
N GLY A 89 0.96 14.92 -11.78
CA GLY A 89 0.18 15.23 -12.98
C GLY A 89 0.61 14.47 -14.24
N THR A 90 1.49 13.48 -14.12
CA THR A 90 1.88 12.60 -15.23
C THR A 90 1.20 11.24 -15.12
N TRP A 91 1.02 10.58 -16.26
CA TRP A 91 0.55 9.18 -16.30
C TRP A 91 1.38 8.24 -15.42
N ASP A 92 2.67 8.47 -15.32
CA ASP A 92 3.59 7.69 -14.50
C ASP A 92 3.22 7.76 -13.00
N ALA A 93 2.73 8.92 -12.54
CA ALA A 93 2.29 9.15 -11.18
C ALA A 93 0.83 8.69 -10.90
N ASP A 94 0.05 8.40 -11.95
CA ASP A 94 -1.34 7.97 -11.77
C ASP A 94 -1.44 6.54 -11.22
N VAL A 95 -2.47 6.28 -10.45
CA VAL A 95 -2.84 4.94 -9.98
C VAL A 95 -3.18 4.07 -11.19
N CYS A 96 -2.75 2.81 -11.19
CA CYS A 96 -3.05 1.85 -12.25
C CYS A 96 -4.56 1.78 -12.52
N ALA A 97 -4.96 1.89 -13.77
CA ALA A 97 -6.36 2.00 -14.18
C ALA A 97 -7.22 0.80 -13.74
N GLU A 98 -6.61 -0.38 -13.62
CA GLU A 98 -7.25 -1.63 -13.19
C GLU A 98 -7.86 -1.53 -11.79
N LEU A 99 -7.35 -0.64 -10.95
CA LEU A 99 -7.84 -0.42 -9.60
C LEU A 99 -9.10 0.46 -9.55
N GLY A 100 -9.43 1.13 -10.67
CA GLY A 100 -10.62 1.96 -10.78
C GLY A 100 -10.63 3.12 -9.80
N CYS A 101 -9.46 3.73 -9.53
CA CYS A 101 -9.35 4.95 -8.75
C CYS A 101 -9.96 6.12 -9.54
N GLY A 102 -10.94 6.79 -8.96
CA GLY A 102 -11.64 7.92 -9.57
C GLY A 102 -11.51 9.22 -8.77
N PRO A 103 -12.13 10.31 -9.24
CA PRO A 103 -11.99 11.63 -8.63
C PRO A 103 -12.58 11.72 -7.21
N ASP A 104 -13.50 10.84 -6.86
CA ASP A 104 -14.16 10.82 -5.54
C ASP A 104 -13.45 9.90 -4.55
N ASP A 105 -12.40 9.17 -4.98
CA ASP A 105 -11.64 8.28 -4.11
C ASP A 105 -10.68 9.05 -3.20
N LEU A 106 -10.39 8.46 -2.05
CA LEU A 106 -9.43 9.00 -1.10
C LEU A 106 -8.00 8.73 -1.57
N VAL A 107 -7.28 9.78 -1.93
CA VAL A 107 -5.90 9.70 -2.40
C VAL A 107 -4.98 10.51 -1.51
N VAL A 108 -3.90 9.91 -1.04
CA VAL A 108 -2.88 10.54 -0.20
C VAL A 108 -1.55 10.56 -0.95
N ASP A 109 -1.10 11.74 -1.33
CA ASP A 109 0.21 11.94 -1.93
C ASP A 109 1.30 11.96 -0.86
N LYS A 110 2.42 11.30 -1.13
CA LYS A 110 3.58 11.23 -0.23
C LYS A 110 4.90 11.35 -0.99
N VAL A 111 5.94 11.75 -0.27
CA VAL A 111 7.31 11.91 -0.78
C VAL A 111 8.31 11.05 0.00
N ARG A 112 7.84 10.11 0.82
CA ARG A 112 8.64 9.17 1.60
C ARG A 112 8.04 7.77 1.49
N PHE A 113 8.78 6.76 1.88
CA PHE A 113 8.32 5.36 1.82
C PHE A 113 7.14 5.12 2.75
N ASP A 114 7.21 5.66 3.97
CA ASP A 114 6.13 5.62 4.94
C ASP A 114 4.95 6.50 4.49
N ALA A 115 3.77 5.90 4.40
CA ALA A 115 2.55 6.61 4.03
C ALA A 115 2.05 7.57 5.12
N PHE A 116 2.51 7.43 6.36
CA PHE A 116 2.18 8.34 7.45
C PHE A 116 3.12 9.54 7.53
N GLN A 117 4.33 9.42 6.97
CA GLN A 117 5.37 10.43 7.13
C GLN A 117 5.04 11.71 6.34
N TRP A 118 4.71 12.78 7.08
CA TRP A 118 4.36 14.10 6.54
C TRP A 118 3.16 14.12 5.59
N THR A 119 2.17 13.28 5.87
CA THR A 119 0.94 13.16 5.09
C THR A 119 -0.29 13.40 5.95
N SER A 120 -1.45 13.46 5.29
CA SER A 120 -2.75 13.50 5.94
C SER A 120 -3.34 12.13 6.27
N LEU A 121 -2.59 11.02 6.11
CA LEU A 121 -3.14 9.68 6.24
C LEU A 121 -3.70 9.41 7.65
N GLU A 122 -2.94 9.68 8.71
CA GLU A 122 -3.39 9.40 10.07
C GLU A 122 -4.62 10.21 10.47
N PRO A 123 -4.68 11.54 10.32
CA PRO A 123 -5.90 12.29 10.60
C PRO A 123 -7.09 11.85 9.74
N LEU A 124 -6.88 11.42 8.48
CA LEU A 124 -7.93 10.86 7.63
C LEU A 124 -8.46 9.55 8.22
N LEU A 125 -7.61 8.60 8.57
CA LEU A 125 -7.99 7.33 9.19
C LEU A 125 -8.76 7.54 10.50
N ARG A 126 -8.25 8.42 11.39
CA ARG A 126 -8.92 8.75 12.66
C ARG A 126 -10.29 9.39 12.43
N GLY A 127 -10.38 10.30 11.45
CA GLY A 127 -11.65 10.95 11.07
C GLY A 127 -12.70 9.99 10.52
N LEU A 128 -12.28 8.93 9.86
CA LEU A 128 -13.13 7.85 9.36
C LEU A 128 -13.48 6.79 10.44
N GLY A 129 -12.94 6.92 11.66
CA GLY A 129 -13.16 5.94 12.72
C GLY A 129 -12.41 4.61 12.47
N VAL A 130 -11.38 4.60 11.61
CA VAL A 130 -10.60 3.40 11.30
C VAL A 130 -9.77 3.00 12.51
N THR A 131 -9.79 1.71 12.83
CA THR A 131 -9.03 1.09 13.93
C THR A 131 -8.09 0.00 13.45
N SER A 132 -8.22 -0.46 12.21
CA SER A 132 -7.40 -1.55 11.64
C SER A 132 -7.19 -1.32 10.15
N LEU A 133 -6.07 -1.78 9.59
CA LEU A 133 -5.73 -1.61 8.19
C LEU A 133 -5.53 -2.93 7.47
N MET A 134 -6.16 -3.07 6.32
CA MET A 134 -5.76 -4.02 5.29
C MET A 134 -4.80 -3.28 4.37
N ILE A 135 -3.61 -3.81 4.15
CA ILE A 135 -2.57 -3.15 3.33
C ILE A 135 -2.19 -4.03 2.15
N CYS A 136 -2.10 -3.43 0.98
CA CYS A 136 -1.53 -4.04 -0.22
C CYS A 136 -0.72 -3.00 -1.00
N GLY A 137 0.05 -3.42 -1.99
CA GLY A 137 0.73 -2.47 -2.87
C GLY A 137 2.18 -2.80 -3.20
N VAL A 138 2.92 -1.77 -3.60
CA VAL A 138 4.33 -1.84 -4.00
C VAL A 138 5.15 -0.72 -3.34
N VAL A 139 6.41 -0.95 -3.09
CA VAL A 139 7.21 -2.17 -3.17
C VAL A 139 7.12 -2.87 -1.81
N THR A 140 6.88 -4.19 -1.79
CA THR A 140 6.59 -4.93 -0.54
C THR A 140 7.59 -4.61 0.57
N ASN A 141 8.88 -4.77 0.30
CA ASN A 141 9.95 -4.60 1.29
C ASN A 141 10.40 -3.14 1.48
N ILE A 142 9.69 -2.17 0.90
CA ILE A 142 10.00 -0.74 1.04
C ILE A 142 8.76 0.02 1.50
N CYS A 143 7.93 0.54 0.58
CA CYS A 143 6.79 1.38 0.98
C CYS A 143 5.74 0.62 1.78
N VAL A 144 5.43 -0.63 1.40
CA VAL A 144 4.43 -1.45 2.08
C VAL A 144 4.89 -1.82 3.48
N GLU A 145 6.08 -2.43 3.62
CA GLU A 145 6.61 -2.83 4.92
C GLU A 145 6.83 -1.63 5.84
N THR A 146 7.42 -0.53 5.33
CA THR A 146 7.62 0.68 6.13
C THR A 146 6.29 1.23 6.63
N THR A 147 5.25 1.27 5.78
CA THR A 147 3.92 1.73 6.15
C THR A 147 3.25 0.78 7.15
N ALA A 148 3.37 -0.55 6.97
CA ALA A 148 2.81 -1.54 7.90
C ALA A 148 3.43 -1.40 9.30
N ARG A 149 4.75 -1.27 9.40
CA ARG A 149 5.44 -1.00 10.67
C ARG A 149 5.00 0.31 11.31
N SER A 150 4.86 1.35 10.49
CA SER A 150 4.41 2.67 10.95
C SER A 150 2.96 2.66 11.41
N ALA A 151 2.09 1.88 10.78
CA ALA A 151 0.71 1.63 11.20
C ALA A 151 0.67 0.92 12.57
N PHE A 152 1.42 -0.17 12.71
CA PHE A 152 1.54 -0.93 13.96
C PHE A 152 1.98 -0.04 15.13
N MET A 153 3.00 0.81 14.91
CA MET A 153 3.50 1.77 15.92
C MET A 153 2.52 2.90 16.27
N ARG A 154 1.40 3.01 15.54
CA ARG A 154 0.30 3.96 15.76
C ARG A 154 -0.99 3.28 16.23
N ASP A 155 -0.88 2.04 16.72
CA ASP A 155 -2.00 1.24 17.19
C ASP A 155 -3.05 0.94 16.11
N PHE A 156 -2.61 0.75 14.86
CA PHE A 156 -3.41 0.16 13.80
C PHE A 156 -2.95 -1.28 13.55
N PRO A 157 -3.67 -2.32 14.03
CA PRO A 157 -3.45 -3.69 13.58
C PRO A 157 -3.49 -3.78 12.05
N VAL A 158 -2.61 -4.60 11.49
CA VAL A 158 -2.42 -4.71 10.05
C VAL A 158 -2.74 -6.12 9.56
N ILE A 159 -3.51 -6.22 8.49
CA ILE A 159 -3.62 -7.40 7.64
C ILE A 159 -2.91 -7.09 6.33
N LEU A 160 -1.84 -7.82 6.01
CA LEU A 160 -1.14 -7.69 4.74
C LEU A 160 -1.74 -8.66 3.72
N LEU A 161 -2.25 -8.15 2.61
CA LEU A 161 -2.72 -8.95 1.48
C LEU A 161 -1.52 -9.29 0.59
N GLU A 162 -0.84 -10.41 0.89
CA GLU A 162 0.46 -10.72 0.31
C GLU A 162 0.43 -10.87 -1.22
N ASP A 163 -0.59 -11.55 -1.76
CA ASP A 163 -0.75 -11.76 -3.19
C ASP A 163 -1.21 -10.50 -3.96
N CYS A 164 -1.52 -9.44 -3.21
CA CYS A 164 -1.75 -8.08 -3.71
C CYS A 164 -0.49 -7.20 -3.54
N CYS A 165 0.69 -7.79 -3.33
CA CYS A 165 1.95 -7.06 -3.16
C CYS A 165 3.01 -7.58 -4.13
N ALA A 166 3.95 -6.71 -4.52
CA ALA A 166 5.10 -7.09 -5.33
C ALA A 166 6.37 -6.35 -4.90
N ALA A 167 7.52 -7.00 -5.09
CA ALA A 167 8.83 -6.42 -4.86
C ALA A 167 9.72 -6.60 -6.09
N LYS A 168 10.94 -6.02 -6.06
CA LYS A 168 11.90 -6.16 -7.16
C LYS A 168 12.15 -7.62 -7.54
N THR A 169 12.14 -8.52 -6.55
CA THR A 169 12.22 -9.97 -6.76
C THR A 169 11.24 -10.66 -5.83
N ARG A 170 10.75 -11.85 -6.23
CA ARG A 170 9.91 -12.71 -5.39
C ARG A 170 10.56 -13.01 -4.04
N ARG A 171 11.88 -13.20 -4.01
CA ARG A 171 12.62 -13.42 -2.78
C ARG A 171 12.53 -12.24 -1.80
N LEU A 172 12.69 -11.01 -2.27
CA LEU A 172 12.58 -9.83 -1.42
C LEU A 172 11.16 -9.67 -0.89
N HIS A 173 10.15 -9.97 -1.69
CA HIS A 173 8.76 -10.03 -1.24
C HIS A 173 8.59 -11.04 -0.10
N GLN A 174 9.02 -12.29 -0.31
CA GLN A 174 8.88 -13.36 0.69
C GLN A 174 9.61 -13.04 2.01
N LEU A 175 10.82 -12.48 1.95
CA LEU A 175 11.55 -12.06 3.15
C LEU A 175 10.80 -10.98 3.95
N SER A 176 10.18 -10.02 3.27
CA SER A 176 9.38 -8.98 3.92
C SER A 176 8.14 -9.57 4.59
N VAL A 177 7.42 -10.47 3.90
CA VAL A 177 6.24 -11.16 4.44
C VAL A 177 6.63 -12.01 5.66
N GLU A 178 7.73 -12.77 5.58
CA GLU A 178 8.26 -13.56 6.68
C GLU A 178 8.59 -12.69 7.92
N VAL A 179 9.27 -11.56 7.72
CA VAL A 179 9.62 -10.65 8.82
C VAL A 179 8.37 -10.06 9.46
N LEU A 180 7.41 -9.57 8.67
CA LEU A 180 6.18 -8.98 9.21
C LEU A 180 5.35 -10.00 9.98
N SER A 181 5.27 -11.25 9.50
CA SER A 181 4.56 -12.33 10.16
C SER A 181 5.27 -12.83 11.42
N SER A 182 6.59 -13.07 11.36
CA SER A 182 7.37 -13.65 12.46
C SER A 182 7.42 -12.76 13.70
N TYR A 183 7.30 -11.45 13.54
CA TYR A 183 7.24 -10.48 14.64
C TYR A 183 5.82 -10.00 14.94
N GLU A 184 4.80 -10.66 14.38
CA GLU A 184 3.37 -10.33 14.58
C GLU A 184 3.05 -8.86 14.28
N LEU A 185 3.81 -8.24 13.35
CA LEU A 185 3.59 -6.85 12.92
C LEU A 185 2.44 -6.73 11.92
N ALA A 186 2.15 -7.82 11.22
CA ALA A 186 0.98 -7.95 10.36
C ALA A 186 0.52 -9.40 10.32
N GLU A 187 -0.79 -9.59 10.27
CA GLU A 187 -1.40 -10.83 9.85
C GLU A 187 -1.31 -10.95 8.33
N ILE A 188 -1.04 -12.16 7.83
CA ILE A 188 -0.89 -12.39 6.39
C ILE A 188 -2.16 -13.04 5.85
N ALA A 189 -2.71 -12.44 4.81
CA ALA A 189 -3.87 -12.96 4.09
C ALA A 189 -3.65 -12.95 2.57
N SER A 190 -4.46 -13.70 1.84
CA SER A 190 -4.39 -13.81 0.40
C SER A 190 -5.80 -13.75 -0.19
N VAL A 191 -6.02 -12.83 -1.11
CA VAL A 191 -7.29 -12.66 -1.82
C VAL A 191 -7.60 -13.87 -2.69
N THR A 192 -6.59 -14.43 -3.34
CA THR A 192 -6.74 -15.63 -4.19
C THR A 192 -6.95 -16.90 -3.36
N ALA A 193 -6.56 -16.91 -2.09
CA ALA A 193 -6.82 -18.02 -1.16
C ALA A 193 -8.15 -17.85 -0.37
N GLY A 194 -8.98 -16.86 -0.72
CA GLY A 194 -10.32 -16.71 -0.18
C GLY A 194 -10.50 -15.62 0.87
N PHE A 195 -9.52 -14.73 1.05
CA PHE A 195 -9.72 -13.54 1.88
C PHE A 195 -10.84 -12.66 1.30
N ASP A 196 -11.73 -12.19 2.17
CA ASP A 196 -12.80 -11.25 1.83
C ASP A 196 -12.66 -9.96 2.63
N ALA A 197 -12.50 -8.83 1.95
CA ALA A 197 -12.41 -7.52 2.55
C ALA A 197 -13.72 -7.09 3.27
N GLY A 198 -14.85 -7.73 2.98
CA GLY A 198 -16.12 -7.54 3.67
C GLY A 198 -16.24 -8.33 4.97
N ASP A 199 -15.40 -9.36 5.17
CA ASP A 199 -15.26 -10.14 6.41
C ASP A 199 -13.78 -10.41 6.72
N PRO A 200 -13.00 -9.36 7.05
CA PRO A 200 -11.55 -9.50 7.21
C PRO A 200 -11.13 -10.45 8.34
N ARG A 201 -12.01 -10.75 9.27
CA ARG A 201 -11.73 -11.68 10.38
C ARG A 201 -12.12 -13.13 10.08
N GLY A 202 -12.99 -13.36 9.10
CA GLY A 202 -13.51 -14.70 8.79
C GLY A 202 -12.49 -15.61 8.12
N ALA A 203 -11.57 -15.04 7.35
CA ALA A 203 -10.53 -15.76 6.61
C ALA A 203 -9.18 -15.80 7.34
N ALA A 204 -8.97 -14.88 8.27
CA ALA A 204 -7.78 -14.80 9.08
C ALA A 204 -8.00 -15.58 10.38
N GLY A 205 -7.10 -16.49 10.70
CA GLY A 205 -7.14 -17.17 12.01
C GLY A 205 -6.99 -16.14 13.13
N ARG A 206 -7.99 -16.04 13.97
CA ARG A 206 -8.21 -15.08 15.07
C ARG A 206 -6.95 -14.35 15.55
N LEU A 207 -6.82 -13.07 15.22
CA LEU A 207 -6.00 -12.16 16.02
C LEU A 207 -6.52 -12.20 17.47
N PRO A 208 -5.64 -12.21 18.49
CA PRO A 208 -6.08 -11.99 19.85
C PRO A 208 -6.82 -10.64 19.89
N SER A 209 -8.03 -10.64 20.45
CA SER A 209 -8.78 -9.40 20.68
C SER A 209 -7.86 -8.39 21.36
N PRO A 210 -7.85 -7.10 20.96
CA PRO A 210 -7.10 -6.10 21.69
C PRO A 210 -7.54 -6.18 23.15
N VAL A 211 -6.60 -6.50 24.02
CA VAL A 211 -6.82 -6.41 25.46
C VAL A 211 -6.97 -4.92 25.74
N LEU A 212 -8.21 -4.44 25.77
CA LEU A 212 -8.53 -3.17 26.38
C LEU A 212 -8.10 -3.29 27.85
N ALA A 213 -6.86 -2.88 28.12
CA ALA A 213 -6.43 -2.65 29.48
C ALA A 213 -7.33 -1.53 30.02
N THR A 214 -8.30 -1.92 30.85
CA THR A 214 -9.02 -0.98 31.70
C THR A 214 -7.98 -0.39 32.67
N VAL A 215 -7.61 0.87 32.46
CA VAL A 215 -6.88 1.70 33.44
C VAL A 215 -7.92 2.54 34.16
#